data_33eb65f9bcd9e6eeb5b46f2a10f8d4be
#
_entry.id   33eb65f9bcd9e6eeb5b46f2a10f8d4be
#
_cell.length_a   1.000
_cell.length_b   1.000
_cell.length_c   1.000
_cell.angle_alpha   90.00
_cell.angle_beta   90.00
_cell.angle_gamma   90.00
#
_symmetry.space_group_name_H-M   'P 1'
#
loop_
_entity.id
_entity.type
_entity.pdbx_description
1 polymer ?
#
loop_
_entity_poly.entity_id
_entity_poly.type
_entity_poly.pdbx_seq_one_letter_code
_entity_poly.pdbx_strand_id
1 'polypeptide(L)'
;MTSPDPAPPRPRVHVLTLRPDGAREDTARRVGAVLAEAFATDPYTLGLVPEDRRGPRLERKFTAAVRQGLRAGADGAPLGAVDVAVDAADGTLLGAAVWTSPAAPRGVDVPGLLAGLPTAVAVHGRHTLALKRIQAACERARPAGRHWYLEEVGTVPSARGRGAASALVRHGQRRASGLPVHLEASVPATVPFYERLGFRATGHVPVPGGEPLTCLRWEA
;
A
#
# COMPACT_ATOMS: atom_id res chain seq x y z
N MET A 1 38.91 28.87 -13.81
CA MET A 1 38.39 27.78 -12.92
C MET A 1 36.96 28.15 -12.55
N THR A 2 36.01 27.62 -13.27
CA THR A 2 34.55 27.80 -12.98
C THR A 2 34.18 26.84 -11.86
N SER A 3 33.76 27.40 -10.70
CA SER A 3 33.19 26.59 -9.63
C SER A 3 31.98 25.77 -10.18
N PRO A 4 31.86 24.49 -9.84
CA PRO A 4 30.69 23.73 -10.24
C PRO A 4 29.45 24.35 -9.62
N ASP A 5 28.42 24.50 -10.47
CA ASP A 5 27.11 24.99 -10.07
C ASP A 5 26.54 24.11 -8.93
N PRO A 6 26.02 24.70 -7.84
CA PRO A 6 25.49 23.92 -6.74
C PRO A 6 24.34 23.00 -7.24
N ALA A 7 24.48 21.71 -6.94
CA ALA A 7 23.46 20.74 -7.28
C ALA A 7 22.07 21.24 -6.81
N PRO A 8 21.02 21.10 -7.63
CA PRO A 8 19.68 21.58 -7.28
C PRO A 8 19.25 20.96 -5.94
N PRO A 9 18.59 21.75 -5.07
CA PRO A 9 18.16 21.27 -3.76
C PRO A 9 17.29 20.02 -3.93
N ARG A 10 17.61 18.97 -3.17
CA ARG A 10 16.82 17.74 -3.21
C ARG A 10 15.36 18.09 -2.89
N PRO A 11 14.42 17.69 -3.73
CA PRO A 11 13.00 17.98 -3.52
C PRO A 11 12.58 17.49 -2.13
N ARG A 12 12.03 18.39 -1.33
CA ARG A 12 11.55 18.04 0.01
C ARG A 12 10.22 17.31 -0.15
N VAL A 13 10.14 16.11 0.40
CA VAL A 13 8.92 15.30 0.44
C VAL A 13 8.19 15.58 1.75
N HIS A 14 6.93 15.98 1.67
CA HIS A 14 6.03 16.04 2.81
C HIS A 14 5.09 14.84 2.80
N VAL A 15 4.79 14.30 3.98
CA VAL A 15 3.81 13.22 4.14
C VAL A 15 2.64 13.74 4.95
N LEU A 16 1.44 13.52 4.41
CA LEU A 16 0.17 13.91 5.01
C LEU A 16 -0.70 12.67 5.18
N THR A 17 -1.35 12.53 6.34
CA THR A 17 -2.39 11.50 6.54
C THR A 17 -3.74 12.08 6.14
N LEU A 18 -4.45 11.41 5.25
CA LEU A 18 -5.80 11.82 4.83
C LEU A 18 -6.80 11.55 5.97
N ARG A 19 -7.72 12.50 6.18
CA ARG A 19 -8.79 12.34 7.15
C ARG A 19 -10.00 11.66 6.50
N PRO A 20 -10.67 10.71 7.20
CA PRO A 20 -11.85 10.02 6.67
C PRO A 20 -12.99 10.97 6.28
N ASP A 21 -13.23 11.99 7.09
CA ASP A 21 -14.29 13.00 6.95
C ASP A 21 -14.04 14.05 5.86
N GLY A 22 -12.79 14.23 5.46
CA GLY A 22 -12.36 15.17 4.42
C GLY A 22 -12.05 14.55 3.05
N ALA A 23 -12.01 13.22 2.96
CA ALA A 23 -11.66 12.53 1.73
C ALA A 23 -12.88 12.39 0.81
N ARG A 24 -13.05 13.38 -0.07
CA ARG A 24 -14.04 13.31 -1.16
C ARG A 24 -13.69 12.15 -2.09
N GLU A 25 -14.70 11.64 -2.79
CA GLU A 25 -14.55 10.58 -3.81
C GLU A 25 -13.42 10.89 -4.81
N ASP A 26 -13.27 12.17 -5.20
CA ASP A 26 -12.20 12.61 -6.07
C ASP A 26 -10.81 12.42 -5.46
N THR A 27 -10.66 12.59 -4.15
CA THR A 27 -9.39 12.32 -3.46
C THR A 27 -9.03 10.85 -3.53
N ALA A 28 -9.98 9.95 -3.27
CA ALA A 28 -9.75 8.52 -3.36
C ALA A 28 -9.36 8.10 -4.78
N ARG A 29 -9.99 8.67 -5.81
CA ARG A 29 -9.63 8.41 -7.22
C ARG A 29 -8.24 8.92 -7.57
N ARG A 30 -7.90 10.16 -7.18
CA ARG A 30 -6.58 10.75 -7.45
C ARG A 30 -5.45 9.93 -6.81
N VAL A 31 -5.60 9.54 -5.55
CA VAL A 31 -4.61 8.70 -4.86
C VAL A 31 -4.58 7.29 -5.46
N GLY A 32 -5.74 6.74 -5.82
CA GLY A 32 -5.85 5.46 -6.52
C GLY A 32 -5.13 5.46 -7.88
N ALA A 33 -5.22 6.54 -8.65
CA ALA A 33 -4.51 6.69 -9.91
C ALA A 33 -2.99 6.72 -9.71
N VAL A 34 -2.48 7.43 -8.69
CA VAL A 34 -1.06 7.44 -8.32
C VAL A 34 -0.55 6.03 -7.98
N LEU A 35 -1.32 5.26 -7.20
CA LEU A 35 -0.96 3.88 -6.91
C LEU A 35 -1.06 2.99 -8.15
N ALA A 36 -2.07 3.18 -9.01
CA ALA A 36 -2.20 2.43 -10.26
C ALA A 36 -0.98 2.63 -11.17
N GLU A 37 -0.48 3.86 -11.28
CA GLU A 37 0.75 4.17 -12.01
C GLU A 37 1.98 3.54 -11.35
N ALA A 38 2.09 3.61 -10.01
CA ALA A 38 3.20 3.04 -9.25
C ALA A 38 3.34 1.52 -9.45
N PHE A 39 2.20 0.81 -9.53
CA PHE A 39 2.10 -0.64 -9.67
C PHE A 39 1.89 -1.12 -11.11
N ALA A 40 1.92 -0.23 -12.10
CA ALA A 40 1.67 -0.58 -13.50
C ALA A 40 2.65 -1.62 -14.07
N THR A 41 3.82 -1.78 -13.44
CA THR A 41 4.85 -2.75 -13.83
C THR A 41 5.15 -3.79 -12.75
N ASP A 42 4.36 -3.83 -11.65
CA ASP A 42 4.56 -4.79 -10.56
C ASP A 42 4.13 -6.21 -10.98
N PRO A 43 5.05 -7.21 -11.01
CA PRO A 43 4.76 -8.54 -11.55
C PRO A 43 3.63 -9.27 -10.82
N TYR A 44 3.55 -9.14 -9.49
CA TYR A 44 2.49 -9.75 -8.69
C TYR A 44 1.12 -9.17 -9.06
N THR A 45 1.03 -7.85 -9.13
CA THR A 45 -0.21 -7.16 -9.52
C THR A 45 -0.62 -7.53 -10.94
N LEU A 46 0.33 -7.55 -11.87
CA LEU A 46 0.09 -7.90 -13.27
C LEU A 46 -0.34 -9.37 -13.44
N GLY A 47 0.18 -10.28 -12.62
CA GLY A 47 -0.24 -11.69 -12.61
C GLY A 47 -1.69 -11.90 -12.16
N LEU A 48 -2.27 -10.95 -11.44
CA LEU A 48 -3.63 -11.04 -10.90
C LEU A 48 -4.65 -10.11 -11.58
N VAL A 49 -4.21 -9.21 -12.47
CA VAL A 49 -5.09 -8.29 -13.21
C VAL A 49 -5.03 -8.62 -14.69
N PRO A 50 -6.17 -9.03 -15.32
CA PRO A 50 -6.22 -9.33 -16.74
C PRO A 50 -5.69 -8.17 -17.61
N GLU A 51 -5.14 -8.51 -18.79
CA GLU A 51 -4.56 -7.52 -19.71
C GLU A 51 -5.62 -6.59 -20.30
N ASP A 52 -6.82 -7.14 -20.55
CA ASP A 52 -7.92 -6.35 -21.05
C ASP A 52 -8.29 -5.25 -20.05
N ARG A 53 -8.31 -4.02 -20.53
CA ARG A 53 -8.62 -2.85 -19.71
C ARG A 53 -7.79 -2.74 -18.42
N ARG A 54 -6.52 -3.14 -18.44
CA ARG A 54 -5.65 -3.20 -17.26
C ARG A 54 -5.57 -1.86 -16.54
N GLY A 55 -5.36 -0.75 -17.23
CA GLY A 55 -5.33 0.59 -16.63
C GLY A 55 -6.56 0.89 -15.77
N PRO A 56 -7.78 0.89 -16.33
CA PRO A 56 -9.01 1.08 -15.55
C PRO A 56 -9.23 0.06 -14.42
N ARG A 57 -8.75 -1.19 -14.58
CA ARG A 57 -8.82 -2.20 -13.50
C ARG A 57 -7.89 -1.86 -12.33
N LEU A 58 -6.66 -1.40 -12.62
CA LEU A 58 -5.70 -0.95 -11.61
C LEU A 58 -6.24 0.27 -10.86
N GLU A 59 -6.75 1.28 -11.58
CA GLU A 59 -7.35 2.44 -10.93
C GLU A 59 -8.51 2.06 -10.02
N ARG A 60 -9.39 1.14 -10.45
CA ARG A 60 -10.49 0.63 -9.63
C ARG A 60 -9.97 -0.12 -8.39
N LYS A 61 -8.94 -0.98 -8.56
CA LYS A 61 -8.30 -1.70 -7.45
C LYS A 61 -7.81 -0.73 -6.38
N PHE A 62 -6.98 0.22 -6.80
CA PHE A 62 -6.33 1.11 -5.85
C PHE A 62 -7.26 2.19 -5.29
N THR A 63 -8.25 2.66 -6.06
CA THR A 63 -9.33 3.49 -5.50
C THR A 63 -10.10 2.75 -4.41
N ALA A 64 -10.41 1.48 -4.61
CA ALA A 64 -11.08 0.66 -3.60
C ALA A 64 -10.20 0.46 -2.35
N ALA A 65 -8.88 0.22 -2.52
CA ALA A 65 -7.93 0.12 -1.42
C ALA A 65 -7.86 1.43 -0.61
N VAL A 66 -7.80 2.58 -1.27
CA VAL A 66 -7.81 3.90 -0.61
C VAL A 66 -9.10 4.11 0.19
N ARG A 67 -10.26 3.81 -0.40
CA ARG A 67 -11.55 3.88 0.32
C ARG A 67 -11.58 2.98 1.54
N GLN A 68 -11.03 1.76 1.43
CA GLN A 68 -10.95 0.81 2.54
C GLN A 68 -10.06 1.37 3.65
N GLY A 69 -8.90 1.94 3.33
CA GLY A 69 -8.00 2.56 4.30
C GLY A 69 -8.58 3.80 4.99
N LEU A 70 -9.59 4.44 4.39
CA LEU A 70 -10.30 5.60 4.95
C LEU A 70 -11.57 5.22 5.74
N ARG A 71 -11.89 3.94 5.90
CA ARG A 71 -13.08 3.51 6.67
C ARG A 71 -12.91 3.75 8.16
N ALA A 72 -14.02 4.06 8.80
CA ALA A 72 -14.15 4.06 10.25
C ALA A 72 -15.07 2.92 10.71
N GLY A 73 -14.86 2.44 11.93
CA GLY A 73 -15.75 1.51 12.61
C GLY A 73 -17.05 2.18 13.04
N ALA A 74 -17.96 1.38 13.61
CA ALA A 74 -19.23 1.88 14.13
C ALA A 74 -19.06 2.86 15.30
N ASP A 75 -17.94 2.78 16.00
CA ASP A 75 -17.52 3.68 17.09
C ASP A 75 -16.78 4.93 16.59
N GLY A 76 -16.65 5.11 15.29
CA GLY A 76 -15.89 6.19 14.67
C GLY A 76 -14.37 5.99 14.67
N ALA A 77 -13.85 4.90 15.25
CA ALA A 77 -12.41 4.63 15.23
C ALA A 77 -11.93 4.29 13.80
N PRO A 78 -10.77 4.81 13.35
CA PRO A 78 -10.27 4.52 12.03
C PRO A 78 -9.84 3.05 11.91
N LEU A 79 -10.38 2.35 10.91
CA LEU A 79 -10.02 0.97 10.57
C LEU A 79 -8.74 0.89 9.73
N GLY A 80 -8.25 2.02 9.27
CA GLY A 80 -7.02 2.14 8.50
C GLY A 80 -6.47 3.56 8.50
N ALA A 81 -5.50 3.79 7.64
CA ALA A 81 -4.97 5.10 7.34
C ALA A 81 -4.50 5.16 5.88
N VAL A 82 -4.57 6.34 5.29
CA VAL A 82 -4.00 6.61 3.97
C VAL A 82 -3.05 7.78 4.11
N ASP A 83 -1.78 7.54 3.83
CA ASP A 83 -0.76 8.56 3.79
C ASP A 83 -0.41 8.91 2.35
N VAL A 84 -0.21 10.17 2.05
CA VAL A 84 0.22 10.66 0.74
C VAL A 84 1.54 11.41 0.88
N ALA A 85 2.47 11.13 -0.04
CA ALA A 85 3.70 11.88 -0.19
C ALA A 85 3.50 12.94 -1.26
N VAL A 86 3.78 14.19 -0.93
CA VAL A 86 3.67 15.32 -1.86
C VAL A 86 5.01 16.05 -1.99
N ASP A 87 5.23 16.63 -3.15
CA ASP A 87 6.33 17.57 -3.35
C ASP A 87 6.06 18.85 -2.55
N ALA A 88 7.01 19.27 -1.73
CA ALA A 88 6.86 20.47 -0.91
C ALA A 88 6.83 21.78 -1.74
N ALA A 89 7.29 21.72 -2.99
CA ALA A 89 7.37 22.91 -3.84
C ALA A 89 6.02 23.26 -4.46
N ASP A 90 5.26 22.25 -4.91
CA ASP A 90 4.05 22.46 -5.71
C ASP A 90 2.85 21.60 -5.28
N GLY A 91 3.02 20.75 -4.27
CA GLY A 91 1.96 19.87 -3.78
C GLY A 91 1.66 18.66 -4.69
N THR A 92 2.49 18.39 -5.70
CA THR A 92 2.31 17.25 -6.60
C THR A 92 2.35 15.94 -5.81
N LEU A 93 1.39 15.03 -6.06
CA LEU A 93 1.38 13.70 -5.47
C LEU A 93 2.51 12.84 -6.04
N LEU A 94 3.39 12.37 -5.17
CA LEU A 94 4.55 11.54 -5.49
C LEU A 94 4.34 10.07 -5.23
N GLY A 95 3.42 9.73 -4.33
CA GLY A 95 3.13 8.36 -3.92
C GLY A 95 2.13 8.32 -2.79
N ALA A 96 1.75 7.11 -2.41
CA ALA A 96 0.83 6.89 -1.30
C ALA A 96 1.12 5.56 -0.59
N ALA A 97 0.62 5.44 0.64
CA ALA A 97 0.60 4.22 1.41
C ALA A 97 -0.80 4.01 2.02
N VAL A 98 -1.28 2.78 1.96
CA VAL A 98 -2.55 2.33 2.56
C VAL A 98 -2.25 1.36 3.68
N TRP A 99 -2.87 1.59 4.82
CA TRP A 99 -2.63 0.86 6.05
C TRP A 99 -3.92 0.30 6.64
N THR A 100 -3.85 -0.91 7.21
CA THR A 100 -4.89 -1.44 8.10
C THR A 100 -4.47 -1.20 9.56
N SER A 101 -5.39 -0.65 10.34
CA SER A 101 -5.22 -0.32 11.76
C SER A 101 -5.26 -1.59 12.64
N PRO A 102 -4.56 -1.59 13.80
CA PRO A 102 -4.70 -2.64 14.82
C PRO A 102 -6.10 -2.78 15.41
N ALA A 103 -6.99 -1.80 15.17
CA ALA A 103 -8.39 -1.81 15.57
C ALA A 103 -9.31 -2.47 14.53
N ALA A 104 -8.82 -2.71 13.32
CA ALA A 104 -9.61 -3.37 12.29
C ALA A 104 -9.98 -4.80 12.71
N PRO A 105 -11.23 -5.24 12.46
CA PRO A 105 -11.66 -6.61 12.74
C PRO A 105 -10.75 -7.62 12.03
N ARG A 106 -10.40 -8.68 12.74
CA ARG A 106 -9.62 -9.81 12.20
C ARG A 106 -10.53 -11.00 11.90
N GLY A 107 -10.11 -11.80 10.94
CA GLY A 107 -10.83 -12.98 10.52
C GLY A 107 -11.70 -12.74 9.30
N VAL A 108 -12.61 -13.68 9.03
CA VAL A 108 -13.49 -13.59 7.85
C VAL A 108 -14.64 -12.65 8.15
N ASP A 109 -14.53 -11.41 7.70
CA ASP A 109 -15.67 -10.49 7.61
C ASP A 109 -16.55 -10.90 6.40
N VAL A 110 -17.51 -11.79 6.64
CA VAL A 110 -18.40 -12.30 5.58
C VAL A 110 -19.20 -11.17 4.90
N PRO A 111 -19.81 -10.21 5.63
CA PRO A 111 -20.46 -9.05 5.00
C PRO A 111 -19.52 -8.23 4.14
N GLY A 112 -18.33 -7.92 4.63
CA GLY A 112 -17.30 -7.17 3.87
C GLY A 112 -16.79 -7.96 2.66
N LEU A 113 -16.62 -9.28 2.79
CA LEU A 113 -16.26 -10.16 1.69
C LEU A 113 -17.31 -10.11 0.56
N LEU A 114 -18.58 -10.24 0.92
CA LEU A 114 -19.69 -10.19 -0.04
C LEU A 114 -19.82 -8.81 -0.69
N ALA A 115 -19.69 -7.73 0.09
CA ALA A 115 -19.73 -6.36 -0.43
C ALA A 115 -18.55 -6.06 -1.37
N GLY A 116 -17.37 -6.63 -1.12
CA GLY A 116 -16.19 -6.46 -1.94
C GLY A 116 -16.12 -7.36 -3.18
N LEU A 117 -16.94 -8.42 -3.24
CA LEU A 117 -16.87 -9.41 -4.32
C LEU A 117 -17.12 -8.82 -5.72
N PRO A 118 -18.11 -7.94 -5.95
CA PRO A 118 -18.31 -7.32 -7.26
C PRO A 118 -17.08 -6.55 -7.74
N THR A 119 -16.43 -5.81 -6.83
CA THR A 119 -15.19 -5.09 -7.15
C THR A 119 -14.06 -6.06 -7.45
N ALA A 120 -13.89 -7.11 -6.66
CA ALA A 120 -12.87 -8.12 -6.88
C ALA A 120 -13.03 -8.81 -8.25
N VAL A 121 -14.26 -9.20 -8.61
CA VAL A 121 -14.56 -9.78 -9.93
C VAL A 121 -14.33 -8.78 -11.05
N ALA A 122 -14.74 -7.53 -10.90
CA ALA A 122 -14.53 -6.49 -11.89
C ALA A 122 -13.04 -6.16 -12.13
N VAL A 123 -12.21 -6.27 -11.09
CA VAL A 123 -10.76 -6.04 -11.18
C VAL A 123 -10.02 -7.28 -11.67
N HIS A 124 -10.26 -8.43 -11.05
CA HIS A 124 -9.42 -9.62 -11.21
C HIS A 124 -10.03 -10.69 -12.14
N GLY A 125 -11.31 -10.59 -12.49
CA GLY A 125 -11.98 -11.54 -13.38
C GLY A 125 -11.76 -12.98 -12.94
N ARG A 126 -11.23 -13.82 -13.84
CA ARG A 126 -10.89 -15.23 -13.59
C ARG A 126 -9.87 -15.45 -12.46
N HIS A 127 -9.05 -14.44 -12.12
CA HIS A 127 -8.04 -14.53 -11.07
C HIS A 127 -8.58 -14.25 -9.66
N THR A 128 -9.87 -13.92 -9.53
CA THR A 128 -10.49 -13.59 -8.22
C THR A 128 -10.29 -14.68 -7.19
N LEU A 129 -10.45 -15.95 -7.55
CA LEU A 129 -10.27 -17.07 -6.63
C LEU A 129 -8.79 -17.22 -6.19
N ALA A 130 -7.85 -17.05 -7.12
CA ALA A 130 -6.43 -17.07 -6.80
C ALA A 130 -6.06 -15.95 -5.83
N LEU A 131 -6.54 -14.72 -6.10
CA LEU A 131 -6.37 -13.59 -5.17
C LEU A 131 -6.90 -13.92 -3.77
N LYS A 132 -8.11 -14.47 -3.65
CA LYS A 132 -8.70 -14.80 -2.35
C LYS A 132 -7.89 -15.85 -1.58
N ARG A 133 -7.33 -16.84 -2.27
CA ARG A 133 -6.42 -17.84 -1.66
C ARG A 133 -5.13 -17.20 -1.15
N ILE A 134 -4.53 -16.28 -1.93
CA ILE A 134 -3.33 -15.56 -1.52
C ILE A 134 -3.65 -14.65 -0.32
N GLN A 135 -4.73 -13.88 -0.37
CA GLN A 135 -5.15 -13.03 0.76
C GLN A 135 -5.35 -13.85 2.05
N ALA A 136 -6.00 -15.02 1.96
CA ALA A 136 -6.15 -15.90 3.11
C ALA A 136 -4.80 -16.47 3.62
N ALA A 137 -3.83 -16.67 2.74
CA ALA A 137 -2.49 -17.10 3.13
C ALA A 137 -1.72 -15.95 3.80
N CYS A 138 -1.80 -14.72 3.28
CA CYS A 138 -1.24 -13.52 3.91
C CYS A 138 -1.84 -13.32 5.32
N GLU A 139 -3.17 -13.43 5.46
CA GLU A 139 -3.82 -13.30 6.77
C GLU A 139 -3.31 -14.29 7.81
N ARG A 140 -3.04 -15.55 7.39
CA ARG A 140 -2.43 -16.57 8.28
C ARG A 140 -0.97 -16.28 8.63
N ALA A 141 -0.25 -15.56 7.76
CA ALA A 141 1.15 -15.20 7.98
C ALA A 141 1.31 -13.96 8.88
N ARG A 142 0.24 -13.20 9.11
CA ARG A 142 0.27 -12.01 9.97
C ARG A 142 0.56 -12.37 11.43
N PRO A 143 1.20 -11.47 12.20
CA PRO A 143 1.40 -11.65 13.64
C PRO A 143 0.08 -11.86 14.39
N ALA A 144 0.05 -12.74 15.39
CA ALA A 144 -1.15 -13.01 16.20
C ALA A 144 -1.59 -11.79 17.04
N GLY A 145 -0.64 -10.94 17.49
CA GLY A 145 -0.91 -9.75 18.29
C GLY A 145 -1.41 -8.55 17.49
N ARG A 146 -1.79 -7.47 18.20
CA ARG A 146 -2.12 -6.19 17.57
C ARG A 146 -0.92 -5.66 16.77
N HIS A 147 -1.13 -5.28 15.52
CA HIS A 147 -0.10 -4.72 14.64
C HIS A 147 -0.74 -3.81 13.59
N TRP A 148 0.05 -2.91 13.03
CA TRP A 148 -0.28 -2.22 11.80
C TRP A 148 0.09 -3.09 10.60
N TYR A 149 -0.73 -3.04 9.58
CA TYR A 149 -0.45 -3.74 8.32
C TYR A 149 -0.34 -2.74 7.18
N LEU A 150 0.80 -2.73 6.49
CA LEU A 150 1.02 -1.94 5.29
C LEU A 150 0.53 -2.74 4.08
N GLU A 151 -0.65 -2.40 3.59
CA GLU A 151 -1.29 -3.09 2.46
C GLU A 151 -0.66 -2.72 1.12
N GLU A 152 -0.50 -1.41 0.91
CA GLU A 152 0.01 -0.88 -0.36
C GLU A 152 0.96 0.29 -0.06
N VAL A 153 2.10 0.34 -0.74
CA VAL A 153 2.96 1.52 -0.80
C VAL A 153 3.58 1.62 -2.18
N GLY A 154 3.41 2.78 -2.80
CA GLY A 154 3.93 3.00 -4.14
C GLY A 154 4.25 4.47 -4.41
N THR A 155 5.20 4.69 -5.31
CA THR A 155 5.56 6.01 -5.82
C THR A 155 5.51 6.01 -7.33
N VAL A 156 5.04 7.11 -7.92
CA VAL A 156 5.05 7.25 -9.38
C VAL A 156 6.47 7.11 -9.92
N PRO A 157 6.67 6.58 -11.13
CA PRO A 157 8.01 6.37 -11.70
C PRO A 157 8.89 7.62 -11.67
N SER A 158 8.32 8.78 -11.94
CA SER A 158 9.01 10.09 -11.93
C SER A 158 9.50 10.55 -10.56
N ALA A 159 8.95 9.96 -9.47
CA ALA A 159 9.34 10.27 -8.09
C ALA A 159 10.28 9.22 -7.47
N ARG A 160 10.64 8.17 -8.21
CA ARG A 160 11.58 7.14 -7.72
C ARG A 160 12.93 7.75 -7.38
N GLY A 161 13.59 7.22 -6.35
CA GLY A 161 14.88 7.76 -5.87
C GLY A 161 14.79 9.06 -5.06
N ARG A 162 13.62 9.71 -4.99
CA ARG A 162 13.41 10.97 -4.24
C ARG A 162 13.11 10.76 -2.74
N GLY A 163 13.05 9.52 -2.26
CA GLY A 163 12.82 9.19 -0.85
C GLY A 163 11.36 9.16 -0.41
N ALA A 164 10.38 9.34 -1.33
CA ALA A 164 8.95 9.39 -1.01
C ALA A 164 8.46 8.09 -0.33
N ALA A 165 8.81 6.90 -0.86
CA ALA A 165 8.44 5.63 -0.25
C ALA A 165 9.02 5.47 1.17
N SER A 166 10.30 5.85 1.38
CA SER A 166 10.92 5.83 2.71
C SER A 166 10.22 6.77 3.68
N ALA A 167 9.83 7.96 3.21
CA ALA A 167 9.11 8.94 4.04
C ALA A 167 7.73 8.39 4.46
N LEU A 168 6.98 7.76 3.54
CA LEU A 168 5.69 7.12 3.80
C LEU A 168 5.81 6.01 4.85
N VAL A 169 6.74 5.08 4.65
CA VAL A 169 6.94 3.94 5.57
C VAL A 169 7.36 4.45 6.96
N ARG A 170 8.33 5.36 7.06
CA ARG A 170 8.75 5.96 8.34
C ARG A 170 7.63 6.74 9.02
N HIS A 171 6.73 7.37 8.26
CA HIS A 171 5.56 8.04 8.82
C HIS A 171 4.61 7.04 9.49
N GLY A 172 4.32 5.91 8.84
CA GLY A 172 3.55 4.82 9.42
C GLY A 172 4.22 4.17 10.64
N GLN A 173 5.54 3.96 10.61
CA GLN A 173 6.30 3.47 11.77
C GLN A 173 6.17 4.39 12.99
N ARG A 174 6.26 5.71 12.81
CA ARG A 174 6.04 6.68 13.91
C ARG A 174 4.60 6.60 14.45
N ARG A 175 3.59 6.45 13.57
CA ARG A 175 2.19 6.28 13.98
C ARG A 175 1.98 4.98 14.75
N ALA A 176 2.75 3.94 14.48
CA ALA A 176 2.59 2.63 15.11
C ALA A 176 2.77 2.66 16.63
N SER A 177 3.51 3.65 17.19
CA SER A 177 3.57 3.94 18.64
C SER A 177 3.83 2.69 19.48
N GLY A 178 4.89 1.95 19.19
CA GLY A 178 5.27 0.74 19.93
C GLY A 178 4.60 -0.56 19.45
N LEU A 179 3.68 -0.50 18.48
CA LEU A 179 3.11 -1.70 17.88
C LEU A 179 3.93 -2.15 16.66
N PRO A 180 4.04 -3.47 16.41
CA PRO A 180 4.70 -3.97 15.23
C PRO A 180 4.02 -3.50 13.94
N VAL A 181 4.81 -3.41 12.88
CA VAL A 181 4.31 -3.22 11.50
C VAL A 181 4.62 -4.47 10.69
N HIS A 182 3.62 -4.98 9.99
CA HIS A 182 3.74 -6.13 9.10
C HIS A 182 3.44 -5.73 7.66
N LEU A 183 4.10 -6.39 6.70
CA LEU A 183 3.83 -6.27 5.27
C LEU A 183 4.27 -7.54 4.52
N GLU A 184 3.78 -7.72 3.31
CA GLU A 184 4.35 -8.65 2.34
C GLU A 184 4.93 -7.88 1.15
N ALA A 185 6.23 -8.09 0.87
CA ALA A 185 6.87 -7.55 -0.32
C ALA A 185 6.56 -8.43 -1.54
N SER A 186 5.96 -7.84 -2.56
CA SER A 186 5.58 -8.54 -3.81
C SER A 186 6.75 -8.81 -4.74
N VAL A 187 7.86 -8.07 -4.59
CA VAL A 187 9.05 -8.18 -5.42
C VAL A 187 10.27 -8.39 -4.54
N PRO A 188 11.03 -9.49 -4.70
CA PRO A 188 12.22 -9.75 -3.88
C PRO A 188 13.24 -8.60 -3.89
N ALA A 189 13.40 -7.89 -5.00
CA ALA A 189 14.28 -6.73 -5.11
C ALA A 189 13.92 -5.56 -4.19
N THR A 190 12.70 -5.54 -3.63
CA THR A 190 12.29 -4.51 -2.67
C THR A 190 12.61 -4.88 -1.21
N VAL A 191 12.96 -6.13 -0.91
CA VAL A 191 13.30 -6.57 0.45
C VAL A 191 14.43 -5.73 1.06
N PRO A 192 15.57 -5.49 0.38
CA PRO A 192 16.63 -4.64 0.94
C PRO A 192 16.20 -3.20 1.24
N PHE A 193 15.20 -2.68 0.54
CA PHE A 193 14.62 -1.38 0.86
C PHE A 193 13.95 -1.39 2.23
N TYR A 194 13.15 -2.40 2.54
CA TYR A 194 12.49 -2.52 3.84
C TYR A 194 13.48 -2.86 4.96
N GLU A 195 14.51 -3.67 4.69
CA GLU A 195 15.56 -3.97 5.66
C GLU A 195 16.31 -2.69 6.11
N ARG A 196 16.61 -1.78 5.19
CA ARG A 196 17.18 -0.45 5.53
C ARG A 196 16.25 0.42 6.37
N LEU A 197 14.96 0.12 6.40
CA LEU A 197 13.96 0.75 7.27
C LEU A 197 13.73 -0.01 8.58
N GLY A 198 14.55 -1.04 8.86
CA GLY A 198 14.52 -1.81 10.10
C GLY A 198 13.56 -3.00 10.11
N PHE A 199 12.95 -3.34 8.96
CA PHE A 199 12.16 -4.56 8.85
C PHE A 199 13.07 -5.79 8.80
N ARG A 200 12.53 -6.93 9.23
CA ARG A 200 13.17 -8.23 9.14
C ARG A 200 12.25 -9.22 8.45
N ALA A 201 12.79 -10.08 7.60
CA ALA A 201 12.03 -11.15 6.97
C ALA A 201 11.59 -12.17 8.03
N THR A 202 10.33 -12.61 7.98
CA THR A 202 9.73 -13.55 8.93
C THR A 202 9.17 -14.81 8.26
N GLY A 203 9.11 -14.85 6.94
CA GLY A 203 8.63 -15.99 6.18
C GLY A 203 8.22 -15.60 4.77
N HIS A 204 7.50 -16.51 4.12
CA HIS A 204 7.04 -16.32 2.75
C HIS A 204 5.61 -16.82 2.59
N VAL A 205 4.85 -16.16 1.71
CA VAL A 205 3.54 -16.61 1.27
C VAL A 205 3.65 -17.08 -0.18
N PRO A 206 3.33 -18.34 -0.49
CA PRO A 206 3.41 -18.86 -1.85
C PRO A 206 2.37 -18.21 -2.75
N VAL A 207 2.77 -17.86 -3.96
CA VAL A 207 1.91 -17.35 -5.03
C VAL A 207 1.91 -18.37 -6.17
N PRO A 208 0.77 -18.98 -6.49
CA PRO A 208 0.68 -19.94 -7.58
C PRO A 208 1.15 -19.36 -8.92
N GLY A 209 2.18 -19.94 -9.50
CA GLY A 209 2.74 -19.49 -10.79
C GLY A 209 3.53 -18.19 -10.76
N GLY A 210 3.86 -17.67 -9.56
CA GLY A 210 4.64 -16.45 -9.37
C GLY A 210 5.69 -16.58 -8.29
N GLU A 211 6.46 -15.52 -8.08
CA GLU A 211 7.40 -15.40 -6.97
C GLU A 211 6.65 -15.33 -5.64
N PRO A 212 7.14 -16.00 -4.58
CA PRO A 212 6.54 -15.92 -3.26
C PRO A 212 6.64 -14.49 -2.70
N LEU A 213 5.61 -14.06 -1.98
CA LEU A 213 5.68 -12.81 -1.24
C LEU A 213 6.59 -12.99 -0.01
N THR A 214 7.48 -12.05 0.23
CA THR A 214 8.31 -12.07 1.45
C THR A 214 7.59 -11.33 2.57
N CYS A 215 7.27 -12.04 3.65
CA CYS A 215 6.72 -11.44 4.86
C CYS A 215 7.82 -10.69 5.60
N LEU A 216 7.55 -9.44 5.95
CA LEU A 216 8.48 -8.58 6.65
C LEU A 216 7.80 -7.96 7.88
N ARG A 217 8.55 -7.84 8.96
CA ARG A 217 8.09 -7.27 10.23
C ARG A 217 9.07 -6.26 10.77
N TRP A 218 8.56 -5.12 11.20
CA TRP A 218 9.28 -4.12 11.97
C TRP A 218 8.77 -4.12 13.41
N GLU A 219 9.68 -4.09 14.35
CA GLU A 219 9.41 -3.91 15.78
C GLU A 219 9.84 -2.51 16.20
N ALA A 220 9.10 -1.89 17.10
CA ALA A 220 9.39 -0.55 17.61
C ALA A 220 10.59 -0.55 18.57
#